data_667b9fee30cd7017be6e2fcf332948ef
#
_entry.id   667b9fee30cd7017be6e2fcf332948ef
#
_cell.length_a   1.000
_cell.length_b   1.000
_cell.length_c   1.000
_cell.angle_alpha   90.00
_cell.angle_beta   90.00
_cell.angle_gamma   90.00
#
_symmetry.space_group_name_H-M   'P 1'
#
loop_
_entity.id
_entity.type
_entity.pdbx_description
1 polymer ?
#
loop_
_entity_poly.entity_id
_entity_poly.type
_entity_poly.pdbx_seq_one_letter_code
_entity_poly.pdbx_strand_id
1 'polypeptide(L)'
;MGNIVINKEDIPTELLKYFEKIDINRGSIWTISIGQTGEKHYAVFNKKLVEIPIKTTCPEYVCSKCKAPKELKCSCNAKFIKGIVYDPFGGTATTARTARVLNRDWISSDISEEYDKISKKLLKEEKKNDNV
;
A
#
# COMPACT_ATOMS: atom_id res chain seq x y z
N MET A 1 4.30 21.10 16.84
CA MET A 1 4.90 19.87 16.28
C MET A 1 5.95 20.32 15.28
N GLY A 2 7.23 20.06 15.57
CA GLY A 2 8.32 20.43 14.68
C GLY A 2 8.40 19.45 13.50
N ASN A 3 8.61 19.98 12.31
CA ASN A 3 8.90 19.16 11.14
C ASN A 3 10.30 18.55 11.32
N ILE A 4 10.39 17.23 11.30
CA ILE A 4 11.67 16.54 11.23
C ILE A 4 12.10 16.59 9.76
N VAL A 5 13.12 17.40 9.46
CA VAL A 5 13.76 17.41 8.14
C VAL A 5 14.91 16.41 8.21
N ILE A 6 14.77 15.30 7.50
CA ILE A 6 15.87 14.33 7.34
C ILE A 6 16.62 14.73 6.08
N ASN A 7 17.88 15.13 6.21
CA ASN A 7 18.74 15.41 5.06
C ASN A 7 19.19 14.11 4.42
N LYS A 8 19.40 14.13 3.08
CA LYS A 8 19.85 12.95 2.33
C LYS A 8 21.15 12.36 2.88
N GLU A 9 21.99 13.18 3.46
CA GLU A 9 23.29 12.84 4.07
C GLU A 9 23.14 12.05 5.37
N ASP A 10 22.02 12.20 6.08
CA ASP A 10 21.72 11.50 7.33
C ASP A 10 21.13 10.10 7.09
N ILE A 11 20.85 9.75 5.83
CA ILE A 11 20.26 8.46 5.46
C ILE A 11 21.39 7.48 5.11
N PRO A 12 21.45 6.30 5.76
CA PRO A 12 22.42 5.27 5.39
C PRO A 12 22.39 4.95 3.90
N THR A 13 23.55 4.79 3.27
CA THR A 13 23.68 4.57 1.82
C THR A 13 22.87 3.36 1.32
N GLU A 14 22.68 2.35 2.17
CA GLU A 14 21.87 1.17 1.88
C GLU A 14 20.37 1.50 1.80
N LEU A 15 19.91 2.42 2.64
CA LEU A 15 18.55 2.97 2.59
C LEU A 15 18.35 3.88 1.36
N LEU A 16 19.35 4.68 0.98
CA LEU A 16 19.29 5.50 -0.22
C LEU A 16 19.07 4.66 -1.48
N LYS A 17 19.78 3.53 -1.62
CA LYS A 17 19.58 2.59 -2.74
C LYS A 17 18.17 2.01 -2.77
N TYR A 18 17.56 1.76 -1.61
CA TYR A 18 16.17 1.31 -1.50
C TYR A 18 15.21 2.41 -1.96
N PHE A 19 15.46 3.64 -1.57
CA PHE A 19 14.68 4.80 -1.96
C PHE A 19 14.84 5.16 -3.45
N GLU A 20 16.01 5.06 -4.02
CA GLU A 20 16.26 5.25 -5.45
C GLU A 20 15.50 4.23 -6.31
N LYS A 21 15.39 2.99 -5.82
CA LYS A 21 14.65 1.91 -6.50
C LYS A 21 13.12 2.10 -6.48
N ILE A 22 12.59 2.89 -5.54
CA ILE A 22 11.15 3.16 -5.38
C ILE A 22 10.71 4.41 -6.16
N ASP A 23 11.61 5.12 -6.84
CA ASP A 23 11.30 6.37 -7.57
C ASP A 23 10.52 7.38 -6.69
N ILE A 24 11.10 7.74 -5.54
CA ILE A 24 10.46 8.59 -4.51
C ILE A 24 10.30 10.03 -4.97
N ASN A 25 11.01 10.44 -6.01
CA ASN A 25 11.02 11.84 -6.47
C ASN A 25 9.87 12.16 -7.42
N ARG A 26 8.66 11.72 -7.08
CA ARG A 26 7.45 12.04 -7.87
C ARG A 26 6.93 13.47 -7.65
N GLY A 27 7.67 14.29 -6.94
CA GLY A 27 7.23 15.66 -6.61
C GLY A 27 6.00 15.69 -5.69
N SER A 28 5.56 16.89 -5.36
CA SER A 28 4.40 17.15 -4.49
C SER A 28 3.07 17.21 -5.27
N ILE A 29 3.09 17.16 -6.59
CA ILE A 29 1.90 17.24 -7.45
C ILE A 29 1.77 15.96 -8.27
N TRP A 30 0.63 15.26 -8.08
CA TRP A 30 0.30 14.06 -8.84
C TRP A 30 -0.92 14.30 -9.72
N THR A 31 -0.77 14.14 -11.03
CA THR A 31 -1.90 14.21 -11.96
C THR A 31 -2.50 12.81 -12.09
N ILE A 32 -3.67 12.61 -11.49
CA ILE A 32 -4.39 11.34 -11.46
C ILE A 32 -5.81 11.58 -11.95
N SER A 33 -6.25 10.82 -12.95
CA SER A 33 -7.63 10.87 -13.44
C SER A 33 -8.61 10.34 -12.38
N ILE A 34 -9.84 10.86 -12.39
CA ILE A 34 -10.91 10.36 -11.52
C ILE A 34 -11.15 8.87 -11.82
N GLY A 35 -11.26 8.06 -10.76
CA GLY A 35 -11.61 6.65 -10.88
C GLY A 35 -13.07 6.52 -11.36
N GLN A 36 -13.32 5.67 -12.34
CA GLN A 36 -14.67 5.28 -12.71
C GLN A 36 -14.92 3.88 -12.15
N THR A 37 -16.00 3.74 -11.38
CA THR A 37 -16.58 2.44 -11.03
C THR A 37 -17.95 2.37 -11.66
N GLY A 38 -18.31 1.25 -12.24
CA GLY A 38 -19.64 1.04 -12.84
C GLY A 38 -20.80 1.03 -11.85
N GLU A 39 -20.52 1.16 -10.56
CA GLU A 39 -21.53 1.24 -9.49
C GLU A 39 -21.69 2.68 -9.00
N LYS A 40 -22.93 3.07 -8.65
CA LYS A 40 -23.30 4.41 -8.15
C LYS A 40 -22.75 4.64 -6.74
N HIS A 41 -21.41 4.80 -6.60
CA HIS A 41 -20.80 5.11 -5.32
C HIS A 41 -20.12 6.46 -5.37
N TYR A 42 -20.45 7.28 -4.39
CA TYR A 42 -19.84 8.59 -4.18
C TYR A 42 -18.38 8.40 -3.71
N ALA A 43 -17.47 9.18 -4.29
CA ALA A 43 -16.08 9.33 -3.84
C ALA A 43 -15.16 8.09 -3.93
N VAL A 44 -15.28 7.27 -5.00
CA VAL A 44 -14.26 6.25 -5.28
C VAL A 44 -13.05 6.89 -5.92
N PHE A 45 -11.92 6.83 -5.24
CA PHE A 45 -10.66 7.32 -5.79
C PHE A 45 -9.97 6.27 -6.68
N ASN A 46 -9.12 6.77 -7.59
CA ASN A 46 -8.36 5.91 -8.50
C ASN A 46 -7.30 5.09 -7.75
N LYS A 47 -7.12 3.81 -8.10
CA LYS A 47 -6.08 2.94 -7.55
C LYS A 47 -4.68 3.57 -7.58
N LYS A 48 -4.36 4.36 -8.62
CA LYS A 48 -3.10 5.08 -8.74
C LYS A 48 -2.81 6.04 -7.58
N LEU A 49 -3.85 6.56 -6.92
CA LEU A 49 -3.68 7.46 -5.78
C LEU A 49 -3.06 6.75 -4.58
N VAL A 50 -3.44 5.51 -4.31
CA VAL A 50 -2.93 4.72 -3.18
C VAL A 50 -1.72 3.86 -3.55
N GLU A 51 -1.50 3.61 -4.82
CA GLU A 51 -0.36 2.83 -5.30
C GLU A 51 0.98 3.46 -4.87
N ILE A 52 1.11 4.77 -5.00
CA ILE A 52 2.32 5.51 -4.64
C ILE A 52 2.60 5.40 -3.14
N PRO A 53 1.68 5.79 -2.23
CA PRO A 53 1.87 5.62 -0.79
C PRO A 53 2.19 4.18 -0.39
N ILE A 54 1.48 3.20 -0.92
CA ILE A 54 1.74 1.79 -0.60
C ILE A 54 3.17 1.39 -0.98
N LYS A 55 3.62 1.72 -2.20
CA LYS A 55 4.97 1.38 -2.66
C LYS A 55 6.06 2.07 -1.85
N THR A 56 5.81 3.29 -1.38
CA THR A 56 6.82 4.07 -0.65
C THR A 56 6.87 3.76 0.84
N THR A 57 5.76 3.33 1.45
CA THR A 57 5.68 3.16 2.92
C THR A 57 5.54 1.70 3.36
N CYS A 58 5.09 0.79 2.49
CA CYS A 58 4.87 -0.60 2.83
C CYS A 58 5.77 -1.52 1.98
N PRO A 59 6.88 -2.03 2.52
CA PRO A 59 7.72 -3.01 1.85
C PRO A 59 6.91 -4.25 1.45
N GLU A 60 7.29 -4.91 0.34
CA GLU A 60 6.60 -6.13 -0.09
C GLU A 60 6.77 -7.26 0.92
N TYR A 61 7.98 -7.39 1.45
CA TYR A 61 8.30 -8.36 2.49
C TYR A 61 9.04 -7.72 3.65
N VAL A 62 8.70 -8.14 4.86
CA VAL A 62 9.35 -7.70 6.10
C VAL A 62 9.75 -8.89 6.94
N CYS A 63 10.82 -8.76 7.71
CA CYS A 63 11.22 -9.76 8.69
C CYS A 63 10.10 -9.98 9.73
N SER A 64 9.72 -11.23 9.97
CA SER A 64 8.65 -11.56 10.92
C SER A 64 8.98 -11.13 12.36
N LYS A 65 10.26 -10.99 12.71
CA LYS A 65 10.74 -10.63 14.05
C LYS A 65 10.94 -9.12 14.22
N CYS A 66 11.84 -8.50 13.45
CA CYS A 66 12.19 -7.09 13.61
C CYS A 66 11.46 -6.14 12.67
N LYS A 67 10.65 -6.66 11.74
CA LYS A 67 9.92 -5.89 10.73
C LYS A 67 10.79 -5.13 9.72
N ALA A 68 12.10 -5.31 9.74
CA ALA A 68 12.96 -4.71 8.72
C ALA A 68 12.54 -5.17 7.31
N PRO A 69 12.53 -4.28 6.31
CA PRO A 69 12.36 -4.65 4.92
C PRO A 69 13.34 -5.74 4.50
N LYS A 70 12.91 -6.65 3.63
CA LYS A 70 13.73 -7.77 3.14
C LYS A 70 15.02 -7.28 2.49
N GLU A 71 14.97 -6.15 1.82
CA GLU A 71 16.08 -5.52 1.12
C GLU A 71 17.18 -5.03 2.06
N LEU A 72 16.83 -4.71 3.31
CA LEU A 72 17.75 -4.18 4.32
C LEU A 72 18.45 -5.26 5.14
N LYS A 73 18.40 -6.52 4.77
CA LYS A 73 19.02 -7.65 5.45
C LYS A 73 19.12 -7.47 6.97
N CYS A 74 18.49 -8.31 7.74
CA CYS A 74 18.60 -8.28 9.21
C CYS A 74 19.29 -9.55 9.72
N SER A 75 19.87 -9.48 10.92
CA SER A 75 20.53 -10.60 11.60
C SER A 75 19.57 -11.52 12.37
N CYS A 76 18.26 -11.35 12.21
CA CYS A 76 17.25 -12.07 13.02
C CYS A 76 17.12 -13.54 12.68
N ASN A 77 17.66 -14.00 11.55
CA ASN A 77 17.49 -15.37 11.03
C ASN A 77 16.03 -15.87 11.08
N ALA A 78 15.09 -14.98 10.79
CA ALA A 78 13.64 -15.23 10.81
C ALA A 78 13.07 -15.20 9.39
N LYS A 79 11.92 -15.85 9.20
CA LYS A 79 11.22 -15.83 7.90
C LYS A 79 10.74 -14.43 7.54
N PHE A 80 10.59 -14.18 6.26
CA PHE A 80 9.93 -12.97 5.75
C PHE A 80 8.44 -13.22 5.57
N ILE A 81 7.63 -12.21 5.88
CA ILE A 81 6.18 -12.17 5.69
C ILE A 81 5.84 -10.97 4.82
N LYS A 82 4.67 -10.97 4.20
CA LYS A 82 4.21 -9.82 3.43
C LYS A 82 4.04 -8.59 4.31
N GLY A 83 4.31 -7.41 3.75
CA GLY A 83 3.92 -6.15 4.35
C GLY A 83 2.40 -6.05 4.46
N ILE A 84 1.91 -5.33 5.46
CA ILE A 84 0.47 -5.18 5.73
C ILE A 84 0.09 -3.70 5.55
N VAL A 85 -0.89 -3.45 4.69
CA VAL A 85 -1.50 -2.13 4.50
C VAL A 85 -2.74 -2.05 5.36
N TYR A 86 -2.86 -1.00 6.18
CA TYR A 86 -4.04 -0.77 7.02
C TYR A 86 -4.83 0.44 6.51
N ASP A 87 -6.14 0.24 6.29
CA ASP A 87 -7.09 1.29 5.91
C ASP A 87 -8.29 1.27 6.86
N PRO A 88 -8.39 2.25 7.79
CA PRO A 88 -9.49 2.33 8.74
C PRO A 88 -10.81 2.83 8.12
N PHE A 89 -10.80 3.30 6.86
CA PHE A 89 -11.95 3.83 6.14
C PHE A 89 -12.07 3.16 4.77
N GLY A 90 -12.17 1.84 4.78
CA GLY A 90 -12.01 0.98 3.60
C GLY A 90 -12.99 1.20 2.45
N GLY A 91 -14.20 1.68 2.73
CA GLY A 91 -15.22 1.95 1.72
C GLY A 91 -15.42 0.78 0.76
N THR A 92 -15.20 1.02 -0.52
CA THR A 92 -15.28 0.01 -1.60
C THR A 92 -14.01 -0.84 -1.74
N ALA A 93 -13.14 -0.85 -0.74
CA ALA A 93 -11.89 -1.61 -0.69
C ALA A 93 -10.85 -1.24 -1.76
N THR A 94 -10.80 0.00 -2.24
CA THR A 94 -9.82 0.41 -3.26
C THR A 94 -8.39 0.21 -2.77
N THR A 95 -8.10 0.58 -1.53
CA THR A 95 -6.79 0.38 -0.89
C THR A 95 -6.44 -1.12 -0.79
N ALA A 96 -7.36 -1.94 -0.29
CA ALA A 96 -7.17 -3.38 -0.12
C ALA A 96 -6.91 -4.09 -1.46
N ARG A 97 -7.68 -3.72 -2.49
CA ARG A 97 -7.53 -4.24 -3.86
C ARG A 97 -6.19 -3.84 -4.46
N THR A 98 -5.75 -2.61 -4.23
CA THR A 98 -4.43 -2.14 -4.68
C THR A 98 -3.30 -2.84 -3.93
N ALA A 99 -3.40 -2.98 -2.61
CA ALA A 99 -2.42 -3.71 -1.80
C ALA A 99 -2.24 -5.15 -2.30
N ARG A 100 -3.33 -5.85 -2.62
CA ARG A 100 -3.30 -7.20 -3.18
C ARG A 100 -2.55 -7.26 -4.51
N VAL A 101 -2.87 -6.39 -5.47
CA VAL A 101 -2.17 -6.31 -6.76
C VAL A 101 -0.67 -6.05 -6.57
N LEU A 102 -0.32 -5.27 -5.56
CA LEU A 102 1.06 -4.98 -5.19
C LEU A 102 1.70 -6.05 -4.30
N ASN A 103 1.08 -7.22 -4.13
CA ASN A 103 1.57 -8.35 -3.32
C ASN A 103 1.76 -8.03 -1.83
N ARG A 104 0.92 -7.16 -1.25
CA ARG A 104 0.86 -6.88 0.18
C ARG A 104 -0.41 -7.50 0.77
N ASP A 105 -0.36 -7.89 2.04
CA ASP A 105 -1.55 -8.18 2.80
C ASP A 105 -2.24 -6.87 3.22
N TRP A 106 -3.51 -6.95 3.65
CA TRP A 106 -4.25 -5.76 4.06
C TRP A 106 -5.17 -6.05 5.24
N ILE A 107 -5.44 -5.00 5.98
CA ILE A 107 -6.49 -4.92 6.99
C ILE A 107 -7.33 -3.72 6.62
N SER A 108 -8.64 -3.91 6.48
CA SER A 108 -9.56 -2.84 6.14
C SER A 108 -10.74 -2.88 7.10
N SER A 109 -11.19 -1.73 7.55
CA SER A 109 -12.39 -1.57 8.38
C SER A 109 -13.24 -0.43 7.85
N ASP A 110 -14.55 -0.52 8.05
CA ASP A 110 -15.50 0.52 7.73
C ASP A 110 -16.65 0.47 8.74
N ILE A 111 -17.25 1.63 9.04
CA ILE A 111 -18.40 1.70 9.94
C ILE A 111 -19.69 1.25 9.26
N SER A 112 -19.75 1.29 7.93
CA SER A 112 -20.91 0.95 7.12
C SER A 112 -20.92 -0.53 6.76
N GLU A 113 -21.95 -1.25 7.22
CA GLU A 113 -22.19 -2.64 6.82
C GLU A 113 -22.45 -2.78 5.30
N GLU A 114 -22.99 -1.76 4.66
CA GLU A 114 -23.21 -1.74 3.23
C GLU A 114 -21.88 -1.76 2.48
N TYR A 115 -20.94 -0.90 2.88
CA TYR A 115 -19.60 -0.90 2.29
C TYR A 115 -18.82 -2.19 2.57
N ASP A 116 -19.00 -2.80 3.74
CA ASP A 116 -18.41 -4.12 4.04
C ASP A 116 -18.90 -5.20 3.06
N LYS A 117 -20.21 -5.22 2.74
CA LYS A 117 -20.78 -6.15 1.74
C LYS A 117 -20.22 -5.90 0.34
N ILE A 118 -20.15 -4.63 -0.07
CA ILE A 118 -19.62 -4.22 -1.38
C ILE A 118 -18.13 -4.60 -1.49
N SER A 119 -17.34 -4.26 -0.49
CA SER A 119 -15.91 -4.54 -0.45
C SER A 119 -15.60 -6.03 -0.58
N LYS A 120 -16.33 -6.87 0.16
CA LYS A 120 -16.22 -8.33 0.08
C LYS A 120 -16.57 -8.88 -1.29
N LYS A 121 -17.60 -8.33 -1.96
CA LYS A 121 -17.98 -8.70 -3.33
C LYS A 121 -16.84 -8.36 -4.30
N LEU A 122 -16.37 -7.12 -4.31
CA LEU A 122 -15.33 -6.64 -5.23
C LEU A 122 -13.99 -7.39 -5.04
N LEU A 123 -13.60 -7.68 -3.80
CA LEU A 123 -12.42 -8.48 -3.51
C LEU A 123 -12.50 -9.93 -4.02
N LYS A 124 -13.71 -10.53 -4.04
CA LYS A 124 -13.95 -11.87 -4.59
C LYS A 124 -13.92 -11.88 -6.12
N GLU A 125 -14.49 -10.88 -6.76
CA GLU A 125 -14.56 -10.79 -8.22
C GLU A 125 -13.17 -10.63 -8.85
N GLU A 126 -12.32 -9.75 -8.28
CA GLU A 126 -10.95 -9.59 -8.77
C GLU A 126 -10.10 -10.87 -8.58
N LYS A 127 -10.31 -11.65 -7.50
CA LYS A 127 -9.61 -12.91 -7.29
C LYS A 127 -9.91 -13.94 -8.37
N LYS A 128 -11.08 -13.89 -9.01
CA LYS A 128 -11.42 -14.77 -10.13
C LYS A 128 -10.68 -14.39 -11.41
N ASN A 129 -10.45 -13.10 -11.62
CA ASN A 129 -9.76 -12.59 -12.82
C ASN A 129 -8.24 -12.77 -12.75
N ASP A 130 -7.65 -12.88 -11.54
CA ASP A 130 -6.21 -13.16 -11.36
C ASP A 130 -5.85 -14.63 -11.64
N ASN A 131 -6.82 -15.52 -11.83
CA ASN A 131 -6.64 -16.97 -12.07
C ASN A 131 -6.95 -17.38 -13.52
N VAL A 132 -7.08 -16.46 -14.45
CA VAL A 132 -7.24 -16.66 -15.90
C VAL A 132 -6.01 -16.08 -16.59
#